data_4db3bd8098d828685f2fa612db0c58c8
#
_entry.id   4db3bd8098d828685f2fa612db0c58c8
#
_cell.length_a   1.000
_cell.length_b   1.000
_cell.length_c   1.000
_cell.angle_alpha   90.00
_cell.angle_beta   90.00
_cell.angle_gamma   90.00
#
_symmetry.space_group_name_H-M   'P 1'
#
loop_
_entity.id
_entity.type
_entity.pdbx_description
1 polymer ?
#
loop_
_entity_poly.entity_id
_entity_poly.type
_entity_poly.pdbx_seq_one_letter_code
_entity_poly.pdbx_strand_id
1 'polypeptide(L)'
;MSKIKKDMNIDFNTSTSVSEIKEHIVVPIINRKNKVESKADEIGNLSSLETHLKVKELVLDMRYQRMPNESKVSKIARNFNKDAVGVIVCSIREDGVIAIIDGGHRIAAMNLLGMQESTIDALVYFGLSLDQEAKIFTLMNEDRTKPKASNIFKAQVISNDEKAVGLDALLKSLNLVPDNKPGNGIVRGIGTLKTIYEHAGHTNTLKALSSLKKAFGDYSSTFNVDAVTALAIVFKKYDDISTTKVVDALKRFVTIENLINQAKAMNLGSSRPIKYSTLPFVIVNSYNHKLRTNRIEPYDMSIEDKKVWG
;
A
#
# COMPACT_ATOMS: atom_id res chain seq x y z
N MET A 1 22.59 14.51 -11.45
CA MET A 1 21.74 14.21 -12.62
C MET A 1 22.37 14.46 -13.99
N SER A 2 23.57 15.03 -14.10
CA SER A 2 24.18 15.35 -15.42
C SER A 2 25.21 14.33 -15.95
N LYS A 3 25.64 13.37 -15.16
CA LYS A 3 26.63 12.36 -15.61
C LYS A 3 26.01 11.11 -16.22
N ILE A 4 24.78 10.76 -15.84
CA ILE A 4 24.11 9.54 -16.34
C ILE A 4 23.55 9.72 -17.77
N LYS A 5 23.27 10.97 -18.17
CA LYS A 5 22.74 11.26 -19.52
C LYS A 5 23.79 11.29 -20.64
N LYS A 6 25.09 11.25 -20.32
CA LYS A 6 26.14 11.44 -21.32
C LYS A 6 26.64 10.15 -21.96
N ASP A 7 26.37 9.00 -21.35
CA ASP A 7 26.86 7.70 -21.83
C ASP A 7 25.77 6.80 -22.44
N MET A 8 24.52 7.28 -22.48
CA MET A 8 23.42 6.55 -23.13
C MET A 8 23.11 7.20 -24.48
N ASN A 9 23.90 6.89 -25.48
CA ASN A 9 23.56 7.16 -26.87
C ASN A 9 22.66 6.02 -27.37
N ILE A 10 21.48 5.88 -26.74
CA ILE A 10 20.46 4.93 -27.20
C ILE A 10 19.63 5.66 -28.25
N ASP A 11 19.77 5.26 -29.49
CA ASP A 11 18.91 5.71 -30.55
C ASP A 11 17.55 5.00 -30.42
N PHE A 12 16.57 5.71 -29.87
CA PHE A 12 15.22 5.18 -29.61
C PHE A 12 14.41 4.91 -30.90
N ASN A 13 15.00 5.16 -32.05
CA ASN A 13 14.35 4.89 -33.35
C ASN A 13 14.73 3.53 -33.95
N THR A 14 15.57 2.74 -33.30
CA THR A 14 15.91 1.39 -33.74
C THR A 14 15.30 0.35 -32.82
N SER A 15 14.77 -0.72 -33.40
CA SER A 15 14.22 -1.88 -32.69
C SER A 15 15.31 -2.56 -31.86
N THR A 16 15.48 -2.12 -30.62
CA THR A 16 16.39 -2.75 -29.67
C THR A 16 15.69 -3.98 -29.08
N SER A 17 16.28 -5.15 -29.21
CA SER A 17 15.73 -6.37 -28.62
C SER A 17 15.73 -6.28 -27.08
N VAL A 18 14.77 -6.92 -26.44
CA VAL A 18 14.69 -6.96 -24.96
C VAL A 18 15.96 -7.54 -24.31
N SER A 19 16.75 -8.34 -25.06
CA SER A 19 18.03 -8.86 -24.65
C SER A 19 19.12 -7.78 -24.58
N GLU A 20 19.13 -6.81 -25.49
CA GLU A 20 20.13 -5.72 -25.52
C GLU A 20 19.90 -4.71 -24.40
N ILE A 21 18.63 -4.47 -24.04
CA ILE A 21 18.31 -3.61 -22.88
C ILE A 21 18.77 -4.24 -21.56
N LYS A 22 18.75 -5.57 -21.45
CA LYS A 22 19.23 -6.28 -20.25
C LYS A 22 20.72 -6.13 -19.99
N GLU A 23 21.54 -5.99 -21.02
CA GLU A 23 23.01 -5.83 -20.88
C GLU A 23 23.42 -4.48 -20.33
N HIS A 24 22.63 -3.43 -20.53
CA HIS A 24 22.98 -2.06 -20.09
C HIS A 24 22.40 -1.66 -18.74
N ILE A 25 21.41 -2.41 -18.20
CA ILE A 25 20.89 -2.22 -16.85
C ILE A 25 21.48 -3.31 -15.95
N VAL A 26 22.81 -3.34 -15.83
CA VAL A 26 23.48 -4.24 -14.89
C VAL A 26 23.32 -3.69 -13.49
N VAL A 27 22.23 -4.06 -12.86
CA VAL A 27 22.17 -4.07 -11.41
C VAL A 27 22.76 -5.41 -10.96
N PRO A 28 23.72 -5.47 -10.04
CA PRO A 28 24.33 -6.73 -9.58
C PRO A 28 23.40 -7.57 -8.70
N ILE A 29 22.14 -7.71 -9.08
CA ILE A 29 21.17 -8.56 -8.39
C ILE A 29 21.29 -10.01 -8.83
N ILE A 30 22.02 -10.29 -9.91
CA ILE A 30 22.05 -11.60 -10.55
C ILE A 30 23.41 -12.27 -10.32
N ASN A 31 23.74 -12.52 -9.06
CA ASN A 31 24.72 -13.55 -8.72
C ASN A 31 24.14 -14.61 -7.78
N ARG A 32 22.85 -14.95 -7.94
CA ARG A 32 22.37 -16.22 -7.45
C ARG A 32 22.36 -17.19 -8.62
N LYS A 33 23.32 -18.10 -8.64
CA LYS A 33 23.33 -19.33 -9.43
C LYS A 33 22.13 -20.22 -9.03
N ASN A 34 20.94 -19.79 -9.34
CA ASN A 34 19.81 -20.69 -9.42
C ASN A 34 19.50 -20.76 -10.90
N LYS A 35 19.71 -21.94 -11.46
CA LYS A 35 19.22 -22.36 -12.76
C LYS A 35 17.70 -22.16 -12.79
N VAL A 36 17.29 -20.95 -13.09
CA VAL A 36 15.94 -20.67 -13.54
C VAL A 36 15.98 -21.07 -15.00
N GLU A 37 15.55 -22.29 -15.30
CA GLU A 37 15.20 -22.67 -16.66
C GLU A 37 14.14 -21.66 -17.11
N SER A 38 14.53 -20.79 -18.04
CA SER A 38 13.67 -19.69 -18.44
C SER A 38 12.49 -20.28 -19.22
N LYS A 39 11.28 -20.06 -18.74
CA LYS A 39 10.05 -20.34 -19.50
C LYS A 39 9.97 -19.50 -20.82
N ALA A 40 10.96 -18.67 -21.09
CA ALA A 40 11.09 -17.87 -22.29
C ALA A 40 11.22 -18.74 -23.55
N ASP A 41 11.77 -19.95 -23.46
CA ASP A 41 11.91 -20.87 -24.60
C ASP A 41 10.56 -21.38 -25.11
N GLU A 42 9.49 -21.28 -24.34
CA GLU A 42 8.16 -21.75 -24.75
C GLU A 42 7.40 -20.74 -25.65
N ILE A 43 7.80 -19.47 -25.71
CA ILE A 43 7.09 -18.43 -26.47
C ILE A 43 7.79 -18.11 -27.81
N GLY A 44 9.05 -18.54 -27.96
CA GLY A 44 9.86 -18.27 -29.15
C GLY A 44 10.41 -16.82 -29.19
N ASN A 45 11.22 -16.52 -30.19
CA ASN A 45 11.73 -15.17 -30.45
C ASN A 45 10.61 -14.28 -31.02
N LEU A 46 9.92 -13.55 -30.16
CA LEU A 46 8.87 -12.61 -30.56
C LEU A 46 9.49 -11.26 -30.92
N SER A 47 9.15 -10.72 -32.07
CA SER A 47 9.47 -9.34 -32.42
C SER A 47 8.55 -8.40 -31.62
N SER A 48 9.14 -7.43 -30.92
CA SER A 48 8.39 -6.40 -30.21
C SER A 48 8.92 -5.01 -30.53
N LEU A 49 8.04 -4.02 -30.45
CA LEU A 49 8.35 -2.61 -30.69
C LEU A 49 7.73 -1.74 -29.60
N GLU A 50 8.50 -0.79 -29.07
CA GLU A 50 7.96 0.29 -28.25
C GLU A 50 7.43 1.40 -29.15
N THR A 51 6.19 1.80 -28.92
CA THR A 51 5.49 2.81 -29.72
C THR A 51 4.40 3.52 -28.93
N HIS A 52 3.77 4.51 -29.56
CA HIS A 52 2.62 5.22 -29.01
C HIS A 52 1.35 4.81 -29.76
N LEU A 53 0.35 4.35 -29.02
CA LEU A 53 -0.95 3.94 -29.57
C LEU A 53 -2.06 4.85 -29.11
N LYS A 54 -3.04 5.13 -29.97
CA LYS A 54 -4.25 5.86 -29.59
C LYS A 54 -5.16 4.97 -28.77
N VAL A 55 -5.66 5.49 -27.65
CA VAL A 55 -6.53 4.76 -26.72
C VAL A 55 -7.76 4.16 -27.42
N LYS A 56 -8.35 4.88 -28.36
CA LYS A 56 -9.54 4.43 -29.13
C LYS A 56 -9.30 3.22 -30.03
N GLU A 57 -8.04 2.94 -30.38
CA GLU A 57 -7.68 1.82 -31.28
C GLU A 57 -7.49 0.51 -30.51
N LEU A 58 -7.48 0.57 -29.18
CA LEU A 58 -7.15 -0.55 -28.31
C LEU A 58 -8.39 -1.36 -27.95
N VAL A 59 -8.31 -2.67 -28.08
CA VAL A 59 -9.41 -3.61 -27.82
C VAL A 59 -9.05 -4.52 -26.65
N LEU A 60 -9.97 -4.71 -25.72
CA LEU A 60 -9.86 -5.70 -24.65
C LEU A 60 -10.52 -7.01 -25.10
N ASP A 61 -9.75 -8.10 -25.18
CA ASP A 61 -10.27 -9.39 -25.62
C ASP A 61 -10.78 -10.21 -24.43
N MET A 62 -12.10 -10.34 -24.35
CA MET A 62 -12.79 -11.02 -23.26
C MET A 62 -12.68 -12.54 -23.27
N ARG A 63 -12.08 -13.14 -24.31
CA ARG A 63 -11.89 -14.58 -24.38
C ARG A 63 -10.86 -15.10 -23.37
N TYR A 64 -9.88 -14.25 -23.00
CA TYR A 64 -8.87 -14.58 -21.99
C TYR A 64 -8.72 -13.53 -20.88
N GLN A 65 -9.40 -12.39 -20.99
CA GLN A 65 -9.40 -11.35 -19.97
C GLN A 65 -10.77 -11.22 -19.30
N ARG A 66 -10.79 -10.56 -18.17
CA ARG A 66 -12.03 -10.20 -17.49
C ARG A 66 -12.34 -8.72 -17.65
N MET A 67 -13.60 -8.34 -17.50
CA MET A 67 -14.00 -6.93 -17.43
C MET A 67 -13.16 -6.17 -16.39
N PRO A 68 -12.69 -4.97 -16.71
CA PRO A 68 -12.02 -4.10 -15.75
C PRO A 68 -12.93 -3.84 -14.55
N ASN A 69 -12.35 -3.97 -13.35
CA ASN A 69 -13.07 -3.71 -12.10
C ASN A 69 -13.34 -2.21 -11.95
N GLU A 70 -14.61 -1.81 -11.86
CA GLU A 70 -15.05 -0.40 -11.80
C GLU A 70 -14.42 0.38 -10.65
N SER A 71 -14.27 -0.22 -9.47
CA SER A 71 -13.64 0.42 -8.32
C SER A 71 -12.16 0.73 -8.58
N LYS A 72 -11.44 -0.18 -9.26
CA LYS A 72 -10.04 0.05 -9.66
C LYS A 72 -9.95 1.10 -10.75
N VAL A 73 -10.82 1.05 -11.75
CA VAL A 73 -10.89 2.03 -12.83
C VAL A 73 -11.12 3.43 -12.26
N SER A 74 -12.14 3.60 -11.41
CA SER A 74 -12.44 4.87 -10.75
C SER A 74 -11.29 5.37 -9.86
N LYS A 75 -10.55 4.47 -9.19
CA LYS A 75 -9.39 4.84 -8.40
C LYS A 75 -8.24 5.34 -9.27
N ILE A 76 -7.97 4.67 -10.40
CA ILE A 76 -6.95 5.11 -11.36
C ILE A 76 -7.35 6.46 -11.96
N ALA A 77 -8.61 6.62 -12.38
CA ALA A 77 -9.10 7.86 -12.99
C ALA A 77 -8.98 9.06 -12.02
N ARG A 78 -9.35 8.89 -10.75
CA ARG A 78 -9.22 9.96 -9.73
C ARG A 78 -7.79 10.40 -9.46
N ASN A 79 -6.83 9.48 -9.57
CA ASN A 79 -5.41 9.75 -9.31
C ASN A 79 -4.61 9.67 -10.60
N PHE A 80 -5.23 9.97 -11.74
CA PHE A 80 -4.59 9.83 -13.04
C PHE A 80 -3.39 10.77 -13.15
N ASN A 81 -2.25 10.18 -13.48
CA ASN A 81 -1.03 10.92 -13.79
C ASN A 81 -0.42 10.31 -15.06
N LYS A 82 -0.26 11.12 -16.10
CA LYS A 82 0.26 10.67 -17.39
C LYS A 82 1.65 10.04 -17.28
N ASP A 83 2.52 10.61 -16.44
CA ASP A 83 3.90 10.14 -16.29
C ASP A 83 3.98 8.84 -15.46
N ALA A 84 2.96 8.55 -14.65
CA ALA A 84 2.87 7.38 -13.80
C ALA A 84 2.04 6.23 -14.39
N VAL A 85 1.35 6.45 -15.52
CA VAL A 85 0.52 5.42 -16.16
C VAL A 85 1.36 4.23 -16.63
N GLY A 86 2.59 4.50 -17.10
CA GLY A 86 3.51 3.49 -17.58
C GLY A 86 3.10 2.85 -18.90
N VAL A 87 3.97 1.99 -19.42
CA VAL A 87 3.80 1.29 -20.70
C VAL A 87 2.74 0.22 -20.58
N ILE A 88 1.83 0.11 -21.56
CA ILE A 88 0.91 -1.02 -21.72
C ILE A 88 1.53 -2.09 -22.61
N VAL A 89 0.96 -3.30 -22.62
CA VAL A 89 1.40 -4.38 -23.50
C VAL A 89 0.26 -4.78 -24.41
N CYS A 90 0.54 -4.80 -25.72
CA CYS A 90 -0.44 -5.08 -26.76
C CYS A 90 0.07 -6.12 -27.76
N SER A 91 -0.86 -6.68 -28.52
CA SER A 91 -0.60 -7.48 -29.72
C SER A 91 -1.27 -6.83 -30.91
N ILE A 92 -0.55 -6.69 -32.02
CA ILE A 92 -1.15 -6.39 -33.32
C ILE A 92 -1.30 -7.71 -34.07
N ARG A 93 -2.56 -8.11 -34.27
CA ARG A 93 -2.90 -9.33 -34.97
C ARG A 93 -2.84 -9.14 -36.49
N GLU A 94 -2.86 -10.22 -37.24
CA GLU A 94 -2.86 -10.19 -38.73
C GLU A 94 -4.09 -9.47 -39.32
N ASP A 95 -5.23 -9.50 -38.62
CA ASP A 95 -6.43 -8.78 -38.98
C ASP A 95 -6.42 -7.27 -38.67
N GLY A 96 -5.30 -6.78 -38.10
CA GLY A 96 -5.11 -5.38 -37.72
C GLY A 96 -5.69 -5.00 -36.35
N VAL A 97 -6.30 -5.93 -35.63
CA VAL A 97 -6.81 -5.68 -34.27
C VAL A 97 -5.63 -5.47 -33.29
N ILE A 98 -5.69 -4.40 -32.53
CA ILE A 98 -4.72 -4.10 -31.48
C ILE A 98 -5.29 -4.55 -30.14
N ALA A 99 -4.94 -5.78 -29.74
CA ALA A 99 -5.44 -6.38 -28.51
C ALA A 99 -4.55 -6.01 -27.32
N ILE A 100 -5.16 -5.52 -26.23
CA ILE A 100 -4.46 -5.24 -24.97
C ILE A 100 -4.13 -6.58 -24.31
N ILE A 101 -2.87 -6.82 -23.97
CA ILE A 101 -2.46 -7.95 -23.12
C ILE A 101 -2.38 -7.50 -21.66
N ASP A 102 -1.73 -6.36 -21.38
CA ASP A 102 -1.71 -5.73 -20.06
C ASP A 102 -2.02 -4.25 -20.13
N GLY A 103 -2.71 -3.75 -19.12
CA GLY A 103 -3.09 -2.33 -19.03
C GLY A 103 -4.58 -2.07 -19.17
N GLY A 104 -5.44 -3.08 -19.27
CA GLY A 104 -6.87 -2.93 -19.47
C GLY A 104 -7.57 -1.97 -18.48
N HIS A 105 -7.20 -1.99 -17.19
CA HIS A 105 -7.73 -1.03 -16.20
C HIS A 105 -7.28 0.42 -16.47
N ARG A 106 -6.07 0.61 -17.00
CA ARG A 106 -5.51 1.93 -17.33
C ARG A 106 -6.23 2.52 -18.52
N ILE A 107 -6.44 1.73 -19.56
CA ILE A 107 -7.19 2.14 -20.74
C ILE A 107 -8.66 2.42 -20.41
N ALA A 108 -9.30 1.59 -19.58
CA ALA A 108 -10.66 1.85 -19.11
C ALA A 108 -10.74 3.16 -18.29
N ALA A 109 -9.74 3.50 -17.49
CA ALA A 109 -9.67 4.78 -16.77
C ALA A 109 -9.48 5.97 -17.72
N MET A 110 -8.63 5.84 -18.74
CA MET A 110 -8.46 6.89 -19.76
C MET A 110 -9.75 7.10 -20.57
N ASN A 111 -10.47 6.03 -20.91
CA ASN A 111 -11.79 6.13 -21.55
C ASN A 111 -12.80 6.85 -20.63
N LEU A 112 -12.83 6.55 -19.34
CA LEU A 112 -13.68 7.22 -18.36
C LEU A 112 -13.39 8.73 -18.25
N LEU A 113 -12.12 9.12 -18.46
CA LEU A 113 -11.67 10.52 -18.47
C LEU A 113 -11.87 11.23 -19.81
N GLY A 114 -12.46 10.59 -20.82
CA GLY A 114 -12.65 11.18 -22.15
C GLY A 114 -11.37 11.30 -22.98
N MET A 115 -10.34 10.48 -22.69
CA MET A 115 -9.00 10.55 -23.29
C MET A 115 -8.85 9.60 -24.51
N GLN A 116 -9.90 9.31 -25.25
CA GLN A 116 -9.88 8.36 -26.38
C GLN A 116 -8.92 8.77 -27.51
N GLU A 117 -8.75 10.06 -27.72
CA GLU A 117 -7.83 10.60 -28.74
C GLU A 117 -6.38 10.73 -28.25
N SER A 118 -6.14 10.52 -26.95
CA SER A 118 -4.79 10.55 -26.39
C SER A 118 -3.98 9.32 -26.78
N THR A 119 -2.67 9.47 -26.76
CA THR A 119 -1.73 8.36 -26.97
C THR A 119 -1.23 7.84 -25.63
N ILE A 120 -0.87 6.55 -25.62
CA ILE A 120 -0.21 5.86 -24.50
C ILE A 120 0.97 5.06 -25.02
N ASP A 121 2.03 4.99 -24.20
CA ASP A 121 3.21 4.20 -24.50
C ASP A 121 2.87 2.71 -24.43
N ALA A 122 3.29 1.96 -25.42
CA ALA A 122 2.97 0.55 -25.56
C ALA A 122 4.17 -0.27 -26.04
N LEU A 123 4.37 -1.43 -25.42
CA LEU A 123 5.16 -2.52 -25.98
C LEU A 123 4.24 -3.40 -26.82
N VAL A 124 4.52 -3.49 -28.10
CA VAL A 124 3.67 -4.18 -29.06
C VAL A 124 4.36 -5.42 -29.58
N TYR A 125 3.67 -6.55 -29.52
CA TYR A 125 4.03 -7.79 -30.19
C TYR A 125 3.27 -7.95 -31.50
N PHE A 126 3.87 -8.57 -32.51
CA PHE A 126 3.27 -8.75 -33.82
C PHE A 126 2.96 -10.23 -34.10
N GLY A 127 1.81 -10.47 -34.69
CA GLY A 127 1.43 -11.78 -35.23
C GLY A 127 1.24 -12.87 -34.16
N LEU A 128 0.91 -12.49 -32.92
CA LEU A 128 0.61 -13.47 -31.88
C LEU A 128 -0.71 -14.20 -32.16
N SER A 129 -0.72 -15.51 -31.95
CA SER A 129 -1.95 -16.26 -31.80
C SER A 129 -2.68 -15.91 -30.51
N LEU A 130 -3.99 -16.19 -30.45
CA LEU A 130 -4.77 -15.98 -29.22
C LEU A 130 -4.20 -16.75 -28.01
N ASP A 131 -3.68 -17.94 -28.24
CA ASP A 131 -3.03 -18.76 -27.20
C ASP A 131 -1.76 -18.10 -26.67
N GLN A 132 -0.92 -17.55 -27.55
CA GLN A 132 0.28 -16.82 -27.16
C GLN A 132 -0.06 -15.54 -26.39
N GLU A 133 -1.08 -14.78 -26.80
CA GLU A 133 -1.56 -13.62 -26.04
C GLU A 133 -2.01 -14.01 -24.64
N ALA A 134 -2.83 -15.08 -24.51
CA ALA A 134 -3.31 -15.59 -23.23
C ALA A 134 -2.14 -16.07 -22.33
N LYS A 135 -1.12 -16.70 -22.91
CA LYS A 135 0.07 -17.17 -22.21
C LYS A 135 0.89 -15.99 -21.67
N ILE A 136 1.16 -14.97 -22.48
CA ILE A 136 1.84 -13.74 -22.06
C ILE A 136 1.04 -13.05 -20.95
N PHE A 137 -0.28 -12.93 -21.10
CA PHE A 137 -1.17 -12.36 -20.07
C PHE A 137 -1.03 -13.10 -18.75
N THR A 138 -1.02 -14.43 -18.77
CA THR A 138 -0.86 -15.25 -17.56
C THR A 138 0.48 -15.00 -16.91
N LEU A 139 1.58 -15.10 -17.66
CA LEU A 139 2.95 -14.88 -17.14
C LEU A 139 3.12 -13.47 -16.53
N MET A 140 2.58 -12.44 -17.17
CA MET A 140 2.65 -11.08 -16.64
C MET A 140 1.86 -10.85 -15.35
N ASN A 141 0.83 -11.68 -15.09
CA ASN A 141 0.01 -11.56 -13.90
C ASN A 141 0.43 -12.49 -12.76
N GLU A 142 1.05 -13.65 -13.05
CA GLU A 142 1.52 -14.60 -12.03
C GLU A 142 2.62 -14.00 -11.14
N ASP A 143 3.55 -13.25 -11.71
CA ASP A 143 4.72 -12.70 -11.00
C ASP A 143 4.48 -11.30 -10.38
N ARG A 144 3.27 -10.74 -10.49
CA ARG A 144 2.95 -9.43 -9.91
C ARG A 144 2.76 -9.51 -8.39
N THR A 145 3.86 -9.60 -7.68
CA THR A 145 3.87 -9.37 -6.23
C THR A 145 3.58 -7.89 -5.96
N LYS A 146 2.43 -7.62 -5.30
CA LYS A 146 2.15 -6.26 -4.82
C LYS A 146 3.27 -5.83 -3.87
N PRO A 147 3.85 -4.64 -4.03
CA PRO A 147 4.83 -4.13 -3.09
C PRO A 147 4.25 -4.16 -1.68
N LYS A 148 5.05 -4.60 -0.71
CA LYS A 148 4.65 -4.59 0.71
C LYS A 148 4.41 -3.14 1.16
N ALA A 149 3.48 -2.94 2.07
CA ALA A 149 3.15 -1.60 2.60
C ALA A 149 4.38 -0.87 3.15
N SER A 150 5.34 -1.59 3.74
CA SER A 150 6.61 -1.04 4.21
C SER A 150 7.49 -0.50 3.07
N ASN A 151 7.50 -1.15 1.91
CA ASN A 151 8.27 -0.67 0.75
C ASN A 151 7.61 0.56 0.13
N ILE A 152 6.27 0.58 0.05
CA ILE A 152 5.51 1.74 -0.39
C ILE A 152 5.78 2.94 0.52
N PHE A 153 5.74 2.73 1.85
CA PHE A 153 6.02 3.77 2.82
C PHE A 153 7.44 4.34 2.67
N LYS A 154 8.47 3.48 2.51
CA LYS A 154 9.84 3.93 2.26
C LYS A 154 9.95 4.79 1.00
N ALA A 155 9.29 4.38 -0.09
CA ALA A 155 9.26 5.15 -1.32
C ALA A 155 8.58 6.51 -1.14
N GLN A 156 7.47 6.56 -0.37
CA GLN A 156 6.77 7.80 -0.03
C GLN A 156 7.64 8.76 0.81
N VAL A 157 8.42 8.24 1.76
CA VAL A 157 9.38 9.06 2.53
C VAL A 157 10.45 9.65 1.61
N ILE A 158 11.00 8.85 0.69
CA ILE A 158 12.02 9.31 -0.28
C ILE A 158 11.44 10.34 -1.27
N SER A 159 10.17 10.18 -1.67
CA SER A 159 9.48 11.13 -2.55
C SER A 159 8.95 12.38 -1.83
N ASN A 160 9.29 12.55 -0.55
CA ASN A 160 8.88 13.67 0.30
C ASN A 160 7.34 13.82 0.46
N ASP A 161 6.60 12.70 0.50
CA ASP A 161 5.20 12.73 0.95
C ASP A 161 5.16 13.26 2.38
N GLU A 162 4.54 14.41 2.60
CA GLU A 162 4.55 15.14 3.88
C GLU A 162 4.13 14.27 5.06
N LYS A 163 3.07 13.47 4.88
CA LYS A 163 2.53 12.60 5.94
C LYS A 163 3.43 11.41 6.22
N ALA A 164 4.05 10.85 5.19
CA ALA A 164 5.01 9.76 5.36
C ALA A 164 6.28 10.24 6.04
N VAL A 165 6.81 11.40 5.66
CA VAL A 165 7.99 12.02 6.29
C VAL A 165 7.70 12.36 7.76
N GLY A 166 6.53 12.96 8.04
CA GLY A 166 6.13 13.28 9.42
C GLY A 166 5.97 12.03 10.31
N LEU A 167 5.37 10.97 9.78
CA LEU A 167 5.25 9.70 10.49
C LEU A 167 6.62 9.02 10.69
N ASP A 168 7.49 9.04 9.69
CA ASP A 168 8.85 8.48 9.78
C ASP A 168 9.68 9.19 10.86
N ALA A 169 9.62 10.53 10.91
CA ALA A 169 10.26 11.33 11.94
C ALA A 169 9.71 11.00 13.34
N LEU A 170 8.39 10.82 13.48
CA LEU A 170 7.75 10.40 14.72
C LEU A 170 8.25 9.02 15.16
N LEU A 171 8.28 8.05 14.26
CA LEU A 171 8.77 6.70 14.58
C LEU A 171 10.23 6.70 15.02
N LYS A 172 11.08 7.45 14.30
CA LYS A 172 12.50 7.63 14.66
C LYS A 172 12.68 8.26 16.04
N SER A 173 11.85 9.24 16.42
CA SER A 173 11.90 9.85 17.75
C SER A 173 11.62 8.87 18.89
N LEU A 174 10.91 7.79 18.60
CA LEU A 174 10.62 6.70 19.53
C LEU A 174 11.57 5.50 19.39
N ASN A 175 12.58 5.58 18.55
CA ASN A 175 13.44 4.45 18.15
C ASN A 175 12.61 3.26 17.61
N LEU A 176 11.63 3.55 16.74
CA LEU A 176 10.77 2.57 16.08
C LEU A 176 11.03 2.53 14.60
N VAL A 177 10.95 1.33 14.00
CA VAL A 177 11.18 1.09 12.57
C VAL A 177 10.01 0.31 11.99
N PRO A 178 9.45 0.73 10.85
CA PRO A 178 8.41 -0.03 10.18
C PRO A 178 8.99 -1.26 9.46
N ASP A 179 8.56 -2.45 9.88
CA ASP A 179 8.89 -3.72 9.21
C ASP A 179 7.72 -4.72 9.32
N ASN A 180 7.77 -5.77 8.50
CA ASN A 180 6.81 -6.88 8.54
C ASN A 180 7.28 -8.03 9.45
N LYS A 181 8.58 -8.13 9.71
CA LYS A 181 9.14 -9.13 10.62
C LYS A 181 8.97 -8.62 12.06
N PRO A 182 8.62 -9.51 13.01
CA PRO A 182 8.53 -9.13 14.42
C PRO A 182 9.92 -8.89 15.02
N GLY A 183 10.00 -8.01 16.02
CA GLY A 183 11.24 -7.72 16.74
C GLY A 183 11.10 -6.53 17.69
N ASN A 184 12.16 -6.23 18.42
CA ASN A 184 12.23 -5.04 19.28
C ASN A 184 12.33 -3.78 18.42
N GLY A 185 11.63 -2.73 18.83
CA GLY A 185 11.58 -1.47 18.09
C GLY A 185 10.87 -1.57 16.74
N ILE A 186 10.18 -2.67 16.44
CA ILE A 186 9.50 -2.87 15.17
C ILE A 186 8.01 -2.55 15.28
N VAL A 187 7.51 -1.72 14.36
CA VAL A 187 6.08 -1.45 14.17
C VAL A 187 5.60 -2.13 12.91
N ARG A 188 4.61 -3.00 13.08
CA ARG A 188 3.96 -3.72 11.98
C ARG A 188 2.69 -2.97 11.53
N GLY A 189 2.24 -3.21 10.29
CA GLY A 189 1.00 -2.60 9.80
C GLY A 189 1.12 -1.10 9.50
N ILE A 190 2.24 -0.68 8.91
CA ILE A 190 2.55 0.72 8.61
C ILE A 190 1.47 1.43 7.78
N GLY A 191 0.75 0.71 6.91
CA GLY A 191 -0.37 1.29 6.15
C GLY A 191 -1.50 1.77 7.07
N THR A 192 -1.89 0.96 8.06
CA THR A 192 -2.88 1.35 9.07
C THR A 192 -2.35 2.48 9.95
N LEU A 193 -1.06 2.43 10.33
CA LEU A 193 -0.46 3.48 11.15
C LEU A 193 -0.44 4.82 10.41
N LYS A 194 -0.20 4.84 9.09
CA LYS A 194 -0.31 6.05 8.27
C LYS A 194 -1.74 6.61 8.33
N THR A 195 -2.76 5.77 8.21
CA THR A 195 -4.17 6.19 8.35
C THR A 195 -4.45 6.77 9.75
N ILE A 196 -3.93 6.14 10.82
CA ILE A 196 -4.05 6.68 12.19
C ILE A 196 -3.40 8.07 12.27
N TYR A 197 -2.19 8.22 11.75
CA TYR A 197 -1.47 9.48 11.73
C TYR A 197 -2.23 10.58 10.97
N GLU A 198 -2.85 10.24 9.85
CA GLU A 198 -3.67 11.16 9.04
C GLU A 198 -4.90 11.67 9.79
N HIS A 199 -5.56 10.81 10.55
CA HIS A 199 -6.80 11.15 11.26
C HIS A 199 -6.59 11.71 12.66
N ALA A 200 -5.64 11.18 13.41
CA ALA A 200 -5.39 11.60 14.79
C ALA A 200 -4.37 12.75 14.90
N GLY A 201 -3.54 12.93 13.87
CA GLY A 201 -2.46 13.91 13.85
C GLY A 201 -1.20 13.43 14.60
N HIS A 202 -0.12 14.20 14.45
CA HIS A 202 1.19 13.89 15.01
C HIS A 202 1.15 13.66 16.53
N THR A 203 0.60 14.62 17.26
CA THR A 203 0.62 14.62 18.74
C THR A 203 -0.09 13.41 19.34
N ASN A 204 -1.29 13.08 18.83
CA ASN A 204 -2.08 11.98 19.39
C ASN A 204 -1.51 10.61 19.00
N THR A 205 -0.93 10.49 17.80
CA THR A 205 -0.21 9.28 17.39
C THR A 205 1.05 9.08 18.24
N LEU A 206 1.80 10.14 18.51
CA LEU A 206 2.97 10.11 19.40
C LEU A 206 2.60 9.69 20.82
N LYS A 207 1.54 10.31 21.39
CA LYS A 207 1.01 9.95 22.72
C LYS A 207 0.61 8.48 22.76
N ALA A 208 -0.08 7.95 21.73
CA ALA A 208 -0.52 6.57 21.67
C ALA A 208 0.66 5.58 21.66
N LEU A 209 1.61 5.75 20.73
CA LEU A 209 2.78 4.87 20.60
C LEU A 209 3.68 4.94 21.84
N SER A 210 3.96 6.15 22.34
CA SER A 210 4.81 6.33 23.54
C SER A 210 4.17 5.73 24.78
N SER A 211 2.84 5.81 24.93
CA SER A 211 2.12 5.20 26.06
C SER A 211 2.19 3.68 26.03
N LEU A 212 2.00 3.06 24.87
CA LEU A 212 2.16 1.61 24.70
C LEU A 212 3.59 1.17 25.02
N LYS A 213 4.58 1.87 24.46
CA LYS A 213 6.00 1.57 24.71
C LYS A 213 6.34 1.66 26.20
N LYS A 214 5.88 2.70 26.91
CA LYS A 214 6.09 2.87 28.35
C LYS A 214 5.35 1.84 29.21
N ALA A 215 4.19 1.34 28.74
CA ALA A 215 3.40 0.37 29.49
C ALA A 215 3.88 -1.07 29.30
N PHE A 216 4.24 -1.47 28.06
CA PHE A 216 4.43 -2.86 27.69
C PHE A 216 5.80 -3.16 27.02
N GLY A 217 6.67 -2.14 26.94
CA GLY A 217 7.98 -2.29 26.28
C GLY A 217 7.92 -2.03 24.76
N ASP A 218 8.97 -2.39 24.05
CA ASP A 218 9.16 -2.03 22.63
C ASP A 218 9.14 -3.21 21.66
N TYR A 219 8.70 -4.39 22.09
CA TYR A 219 8.52 -5.51 21.18
C TYR A 219 7.33 -5.26 20.23
N SER A 220 7.39 -5.80 19.03
CA SER A 220 6.42 -5.53 17.95
C SER A 220 4.96 -5.83 18.29
N SER A 221 4.68 -6.78 19.21
CA SER A 221 3.31 -7.05 19.68
C SER A 221 2.70 -5.88 20.44
N THR A 222 3.52 -5.09 21.15
CA THR A 222 3.12 -3.88 21.89
C THR A 222 2.41 -2.88 20.96
N PHE A 223 2.90 -2.74 19.73
CA PHE A 223 2.36 -1.79 18.77
C PHE A 223 1.25 -2.42 17.91
N ASN A 224 0.37 -3.19 18.54
CA ASN A 224 -0.83 -3.70 17.89
C ASN A 224 -1.66 -2.54 17.33
N VAL A 225 -1.98 -2.59 16.03
CA VAL A 225 -2.64 -1.48 15.33
C VAL A 225 -4.02 -1.13 15.89
N ASP A 226 -4.75 -2.09 16.45
CA ASP A 226 -6.05 -1.82 17.09
C ASP A 226 -5.86 -1.05 18.39
N ALA A 227 -4.84 -1.39 19.19
CA ALA A 227 -4.51 -0.68 20.41
C ALA A 227 -3.98 0.74 20.13
N VAL A 228 -3.13 0.89 19.11
CA VAL A 228 -2.68 2.23 18.65
C VAL A 228 -3.85 3.07 18.19
N THR A 229 -4.78 2.50 17.40
CA THR A 229 -6.00 3.18 16.94
C THR A 229 -6.83 3.65 18.12
N ALA A 230 -7.14 2.75 19.06
CA ALA A 230 -7.97 3.05 20.22
C ALA A 230 -7.38 4.16 21.11
N LEU A 231 -6.06 4.11 21.35
CA LEU A 231 -5.37 5.15 22.12
C LEU A 231 -5.33 6.49 21.39
N ALA A 232 -5.09 6.49 20.08
CA ALA A 232 -5.11 7.70 19.28
C ALA A 232 -6.50 8.38 19.30
N ILE A 233 -7.58 7.58 19.28
CA ILE A 233 -8.96 8.05 19.46
C ILE A 233 -9.15 8.65 20.85
N VAL A 234 -8.71 7.94 21.89
CA VAL A 234 -8.83 8.43 23.28
C VAL A 234 -8.09 9.76 23.45
N PHE A 235 -6.87 9.87 22.94
CA PHE A 235 -6.11 11.12 23.02
C PHE A 235 -6.70 12.25 22.16
N LYS A 236 -7.35 11.93 21.04
CA LYS A 236 -8.04 12.93 20.21
C LYS A 236 -9.34 13.40 20.86
N LYS A 237 -10.09 12.48 21.48
CA LYS A 237 -11.39 12.80 22.10
C LYS A 237 -11.25 13.55 23.44
N TYR A 238 -10.23 13.25 24.21
CA TYR A 238 -10.01 13.81 25.54
C TYR A 238 -8.67 14.58 25.56
N ASP A 239 -8.71 15.83 25.10
CA ASP A 239 -7.49 16.65 24.87
C ASP A 239 -6.59 16.80 26.12
N ASP A 240 -7.20 16.95 27.32
CA ASP A 240 -6.51 17.15 28.60
C ASP A 240 -6.19 15.86 29.34
N ILE A 241 -6.37 14.70 28.70
CA ILE A 241 -6.09 13.43 29.39
C ILE A 241 -4.61 13.28 29.73
N SER A 242 -4.34 12.96 30.98
CA SER A 242 -2.95 12.76 31.45
C SER A 242 -2.31 11.52 30.84
N THR A 243 -1.28 11.69 30.03
CA THR A 243 -0.51 10.58 29.42
C THR A 243 0.06 9.64 30.49
N THR A 244 0.55 10.18 31.61
CA THR A 244 1.08 9.37 32.72
C THR A 244 0.01 8.46 33.30
N LYS A 245 -1.18 8.99 33.59
CA LYS A 245 -2.30 8.19 34.10
C LYS A 245 -2.81 7.17 33.08
N VAL A 246 -2.74 7.48 31.76
CA VAL A 246 -3.04 6.50 30.70
C VAL A 246 -2.03 5.34 30.75
N VAL A 247 -0.74 5.62 30.88
CA VAL A 247 0.29 4.58 31.04
C VAL A 247 0.03 3.72 32.27
N ASP A 248 -0.33 4.32 33.41
CA ASP A 248 -0.64 3.59 34.64
C ASP A 248 -1.91 2.74 34.47
N ALA A 249 -2.90 3.25 33.74
CA ALA A 249 -4.11 2.49 33.39
C ALA A 249 -3.80 1.28 32.51
N LEU A 250 -2.90 1.44 31.52
CA LEU A 250 -2.46 0.37 30.63
C LEU A 250 -1.68 -0.72 31.39
N LYS A 251 -0.79 -0.35 32.30
CA LYS A 251 0.02 -1.29 33.11
C LYS A 251 -0.82 -2.27 33.94
N ARG A 252 -2.08 -1.93 34.25
CA ARG A 252 -3.00 -2.84 34.98
C ARG A 252 -3.33 -4.11 34.19
N PHE A 253 -3.19 -4.09 32.89
CA PHE A 253 -3.45 -5.26 32.04
C PHE A 253 -2.27 -6.23 31.98
N VAL A 254 -1.11 -5.85 32.52
CA VAL A 254 0.15 -6.64 32.52
C VAL A 254 0.72 -6.82 31.10
N THR A 255 -0.09 -7.24 30.13
CA THR A 255 0.30 -7.42 28.73
C THR A 255 -0.68 -6.76 27.77
N ILE A 256 -0.23 -6.47 26.56
CA ILE A 256 -1.07 -5.94 25.51
C ILE A 256 -2.16 -6.94 25.08
N GLU A 257 -1.86 -8.22 25.12
CA GLU A 257 -2.78 -9.30 24.82
C GLU A 257 -3.96 -9.33 25.81
N ASN A 258 -3.71 -9.12 27.09
CA ASN A 258 -4.75 -9.06 28.11
C ASN A 258 -5.70 -7.89 27.88
N LEU A 259 -5.18 -6.72 27.52
CA LEU A 259 -5.99 -5.56 27.15
C LEU A 259 -6.91 -5.88 25.95
N ILE A 260 -6.33 -6.47 24.90
CA ILE A 260 -7.08 -6.82 23.68
C ILE A 260 -8.12 -7.91 23.97
N ASN A 261 -7.76 -8.93 24.75
CA ASN A 261 -8.67 -10.03 25.08
C ASN A 261 -9.86 -9.55 25.93
N GLN A 262 -9.62 -8.64 26.87
CA GLN A 262 -10.74 -8.03 27.62
C GLN A 262 -11.69 -7.26 26.70
N ALA A 263 -11.16 -6.47 25.75
CA ALA A 263 -12.00 -5.75 24.78
C ALA A 263 -12.78 -6.71 23.87
N LYS A 264 -12.15 -7.81 23.42
CA LYS A 264 -12.81 -8.85 22.64
C LYS A 264 -13.93 -9.55 23.40
N ALA A 265 -13.70 -9.89 24.67
CA ALA A 265 -14.71 -10.53 25.53
C ALA A 265 -15.93 -9.62 25.70
N MET A 266 -15.74 -8.32 25.83
CA MET A 266 -16.85 -7.35 25.91
C MET A 266 -17.55 -7.12 24.57
N ASN A 267 -16.93 -7.46 23.45
CA ASN A 267 -17.46 -7.26 22.10
C ASN A 267 -18.27 -8.47 21.58
N LEU A 268 -18.46 -9.51 22.40
CA LEU A 268 -19.22 -10.69 22.02
C LEU A 268 -20.63 -10.31 21.57
N GLY A 269 -21.02 -10.77 20.39
CA GLY A 269 -22.32 -10.45 19.79
C GLY A 269 -22.37 -9.12 19.01
N SER A 270 -21.29 -8.36 18.95
CA SER A 270 -21.19 -7.13 18.15
C SER A 270 -20.34 -7.35 16.88
N SER A 271 -20.81 -6.83 15.74
CA SER A 271 -20.03 -6.81 14.49
C SER A 271 -19.05 -5.64 14.41
N ARG A 272 -19.04 -4.73 15.41
CA ARG A 272 -18.20 -3.53 15.38
C ARG A 272 -16.74 -3.87 15.67
N PRO A 273 -15.78 -3.26 14.96
CA PRO A 273 -14.36 -3.43 15.25
C PRO A 273 -14.01 -2.92 16.67
N ILE A 274 -13.32 -3.75 17.46
CA ILE A 274 -12.96 -3.43 18.86
C ILE A 274 -12.20 -2.12 19.00
N LYS A 275 -11.40 -1.76 18.03
CA LYS A 275 -10.56 -0.55 18.01
C LYS A 275 -11.34 0.76 18.03
N TYR A 276 -12.61 0.75 17.61
CA TYR A 276 -13.49 1.91 17.61
C TYR A 276 -14.56 1.87 18.71
N SER A 277 -14.75 0.76 19.37
CA SER A 277 -15.81 0.53 20.34
C SER A 277 -15.29 0.14 21.72
N THR A 278 -15.10 -1.15 21.93
CA THR A 278 -14.80 -1.70 23.27
C THR A 278 -13.38 -1.40 23.74
N LEU A 279 -12.40 -1.30 22.85
CA LEU A 279 -11.03 -1.06 23.26
C LEU A 279 -10.81 0.36 23.83
N PRO A 280 -11.28 1.46 23.19
CA PRO A 280 -11.29 2.79 23.83
C PRO A 280 -12.08 2.81 25.12
N PHE A 281 -13.24 2.13 25.19
CA PHE A 281 -14.04 2.04 26.41
C PHE A 281 -13.29 1.37 27.57
N VAL A 282 -12.62 0.24 27.33
CA VAL A 282 -11.80 -0.46 28.32
C VAL A 282 -10.66 0.42 28.84
N ILE A 283 -9.99 1.15 27.94
CA ILE A 283 -8.91 2.08 28.30
C ILE A 283 -9.43 3.22 29.19
N VAL A 284 -10.56 3.85 28.80
CA VAL A 284 -11.18 4.95 29.57
C VAL A 284 -11.68 4.46 30.94
N ASN A 285 -12.28 3.28 31.01
CA ASN A 285 -12.70 2.69 32.28
C ASN A 285 -11.50 2.39 33.18
N SER A 286 -10.40 1.87 32.63
CA SER A 286 -9.19 1.65 33.39
C SER A 286 -8.57 2.97 33.88
N TYR A 287 -8.58 4.02 33.04
CA TYR A 287 -8.14 5.35 33.45
C TYR A 287 -8.96 5.89 34.63
N ASN A 288 -10.29 5.78 34.57
CA ASN A 288 -11.20 6.26 35.62
C ASN A 288 -11.20 5.39 36.88
N HIS A 289 -10.57 4.20 36.81
CA HIS A 289 -10.58 3.27 37.95
C HIS A 289 -9.91 3.90 39.19
N LYS A 290 -10.60 3.84 40.33
CA LYS A 290 -10.19 4.42 41.63
C LYS A 290 -10.03 5.95 41.65
N LEU A 291 -10.36 6.68 40.56
CA LEU A 291 -10.42 8.13 40.60
C LEU A 291 -11.70 8.58 41.33
N ARG A 292 -11.57 9.44 42.35
CA ARG A 292 -12.70 10.10 43.00
C ARG A 292 -13.06 11.43 42.36
N THR A 293 -12.04 12.14 41.83
CA THR A 293 -12.15 13.43 41.14
C THR A 293 -11.41 13.37 39.82
N ASN A 294 -11.64 14.32 38.92
CA ASN A 294 -11.01 14.42 37.60
C ASN A 294 -11.18 13.14 36.72
N ARG A 295 -12.37 12.53 36.82
CA ARG A 295 -12.78 11.49 35.90
C ARG A 295 -13.09 12.12 34.53
N ILE A 296 -12.70 11.42 33.47
CA ILE A 296 -13.16 11.75 32.13
C ILE A 296 -14.51 11.06 31.84
N GLU A 297 -15.27 11.60 30.92
CA GLU A 297 -16.54 11.00 30.52
C GLU A 297 -16.33 9.57 30.00
N PRO A 298 -17.28 8.65 30.28
CA PRO A 298 -17.24 7.32 29.70
C PRO A 298 -17.19 7.36 28.16
N TYR A 299 -16.44 6.45 27.57
CA TYR A 299 -16.40 6.35 26.11
C TYR A 299 -17.70 5.73 25.59
N ASP A 300 -18.35 6.43 24.66
CA ASP A 300 -19.55 5.94 24.01
C ASP A 300 -19.21 4.89 22.94
N MET A 301 -19.54 3.62 23.22
CA MET A 301 -19.32 2.51 22.30
C MET A 301 -20.26 2.53 21.09
N SER A 302 -21.30 3.34 21.09
CA SER A 302 -22.28 3.43 19.99
C SER A 302 -21.84 4.35 18.85
N ILE A 303 -20.74 5.10 19.02
CA ILE A 303 -20.21 6.01 17.99
C ILE A 303 -19.94 5.22 16.70
N GLU A 304 -20.49 5.70 15.58
CA GLU A 304 -20.23 5.11 14.26
C GLU A 304 -18.77 5.27 13.84
N ASP A 305 -18.21 4.23 13.22
CA ASP A 305 -16.79 4.21 12.80
C ASP A 305 -16.39 5.44 11.97
N LYS A 306 -17.30 5.98 11.14
CA LYS A 306 -17.04 7.19 10.34
C LYS A 306 -16.96 8.47 11.16
N LYS A 307 -17.57 8.50 12.36
CA LYS A 307 -17.58 9.66 13.26
C LYS A 307 -16.47 9.61 14.32
N VAL A 308 -15.76 8.50 14.42
CA VAL A 308 -14.72 8.31 15.45
C VAL A 308 -13.57 9.31 15.30
N TRP A 309 -13.28 9.69 14.06
CA TRP A 309 -12.18 10.62 13.77
C TRP A 309 -12.59 12.10 13.72
N GLY A 310 -13.88 12.42 13.86
CA GLY A 310 -14.41 13.80 13.90
C GLY A 310 -14.57 14.39 12.53
#